data_fde156067e0a9aefafdf306a1a5d5761
#
_entry.id   fde156067e0a9aefafdf306a1a5d5761
#
_cell.length_a   1.000
_cell.length_b   1.000
_cell.length_c   1.000
_cell.angle_alpha   90.00
_cell.angle_beta   90.00
_cell.angle_gamma   90.00
#
_symmetry.space_group_name_H-M   'P 1'
#
loop_
_entity.id
_entity.type
_entity.pdbx_description
1 polymer ?
#
loop_
_entity_poly.entity_id
_entity_poly.type
_entity_poly.pdbx_seq_one_letter_code
_entity_poly.pdbx_strand_id
1 'polypeptide(L)'
;MYKRQVLANRGYFPVEELETLRHIGSRLQGHPNMNDTPGVDMSTGSLGQGISAAVGMAVAAKHWGDTYRTYALLGDGESEEGQVWEAAMFAGAKHLDNLVVIVDNNGLQIDGNVADVNSPYPIDKKFEAFNFHVINVADGNDFDQLKAAFDEARTVTGMPTAIITKTVKGKGVSFMENQVGWHGKAPNDEEYAIAMAELEKAGEALCQK
;
A
#
# COMPACT_ATOMS: atom_id res chain seq x y z
N MET A 1 -0.31 8.16 4.91
CA MET A 1 0.08 8.42 6.30
C MET A 1 1.01 7.34 6.86
N TYR A 2 0.67 6.05 6.79
CA TYR A 2 1.48 4.94 7.34
C TYR A 2 2.94 4.89 6.87
N LYS A 3 3.23 5.24 5.62
CA LYS A 3 4.59 5.23 5.07
C LYS A 3 5.59 5.99 5.96
N ARG A 4 5.26 7.19 6.39
CA ARG A 4 6.16 8.02 7.21
C ARG A 4 6.36 7.47 8.61
N GLN A 5 5.29 6.99 9.26
CA GLN A 5 5.41 6.35 10.58
C GLN A 5 6.28 5.09 10.53
N VAL A 6 6.09 4.24 9.51
CA VAL A 6 6.93 3.06 9.33
C VAL A 6 8.39 3.45 9.11
N LEU A 7 8.67 4.44 8.26
CA LEU A 7 10.04 4.92 8.00
C LEU A 7 10.70 5.49 9.27
N ALA A 8 9.98 6.32 10.04
CA ALA A 8 10.49 6.85 11.31
C ALA A 8 10.81 5.73 12.30
N ASN A 9 9.88 4.77 12.50
CA ASN A 9 10.08 3.63 13.39
C ASN A 9 11.19 2.68 12.89
N ARG A 10 11.50 2.69 11.59
CA ARG A 10 12.66 1.97 11.02
C ARG A 10 13.97 2.78 11.10
N GLY A 11 13.96 3.98 11.68
CA GLY A 11 15.14 4.80 11.92
C GLY A 11 15.60 5.64 10.73
N TYR A 12 14.79 5.84 9.71
CA TYR A 12 15.14 6.72 8.57
C TYR A 12 15.21 8.19 8.97
N PHE A 13 14.43 8.60 9.97
CA PHE A 13 14.45 9.94 10.57
C PHE A 13 13.85 9.87 11.99
N PRO A 14 14.09 10.89 12.84
CA PRO A 14 13.57 10.91 14.22
C PRO A 14 12.07 10.78 14.29
N VAL A 15 11.55 9.96 15.24
CA VAL A 15 10.11 9.73 15.42
C VAL A 15 9.40 11.02 15.82
N GLU A 16 10.07 11.89 16.56
CA GLU A 16 9.55 13.19 17.02
C GLU A 16 9.20 14.13 15.84
N GLU A 17 9.80 13.95 14.68
CA GLU A 17 9.45 14.72 13.50
C GLU A 17 8.03 14.44 13.00
N LEU A 18 7.44 13.29 13.35
CA LEU A 18 6.06 12.96 12.97
C LEU A 18 5.04 14.00 13.47
N GLU A 19 5.34 14.68 14.57
CA GLU A 19 4.49 15.74 15.14
C GLU A 19 4.41 16.97 14.23
N THR A 20 5.37 17.13 13.34
CA THR A 20 5.44 18.28 12.40
C THR A 20 4.67 18.05 11.09
N LEU A 21 3.94 16.93 10.96
CA LEU A 21 3.23 16.58 9.73
C LEU A 21 2.33 17.72 9.25
N ARG A 22 2.54 18.17 8.00
CA ARG A 22 1.81 19.27 7.35
C ARG A 22 2.02 20.65 7.96
N HIS A 23 2.92 20.83 8.90
CA HIS A 23 3.31 22.16 9.37
C HIS A 23 4.13 22.90 8.31
N ILE A 24 4.03 24.23 8.30
CA ILE A 24 4.85 25.08 7.41
C ILE A 24 6.32 24.85 7.75
N GLY A 25 7.15 24.58 6.72
CA GLY A 25 8.57 24.32 6.88
C GLY A 25 8.94 22.88 7.24
N SER A 26 7.97 22.02 7.55
CA SER A 26 8.23 20.60 7.74
C SER A 26 8.50 19.89 6.40
N ARG A 27 9.46 18.96 6.40
CA ARG A 27 9.66 18.05 5.27
C ARG A 27 8.58 16.97 5.15
N LEU A 28 7.76 16.78 6.19
CA LEU A 28 6.66 15.82 6.22
C LEU A 28 5.38 16.43 5.64
N GLN A 29 5.36 16.61 4.34
CA GLN A 29 4.24 17.19 3.61
C GLN A 29 3.03 16.23 3.53
N GLY A 30 1.88 16.72 3.07
CA GLY A 30 0.66 15.92 2.87
C GLY A 30 0.94 14.71 1.97
N HIS A 31 1.56 14.91 0.83
CA HIS A 31 2.11 13.85 -0.02
C HIS A 31 3.62 13.69 0.27
N PRO A 32 4.13 12.44 0.37
CA PRO A 32 5.55 12.23 0.63
C PRO A 32 6.38 12.67 -0.59
N ASN A 33 7.43 13.44 -0.30
CA ASN A 33 8.38 13.92 -1.31
C ASN A 33 9.71 13.16 -1.16
N MET A 34 10.16 12.52 -2.23
CA MET A 34 11.40 11.75 -2.25
C MET A 34 12.66 12.60 -2.04
N ASN A 35 12.59 13.89 -2.39
CA ASN A 35 13.74 14.80 -2.22
C ASN A 35 13.91 15.26 -0.77
N ASP A 36 12.86 15.24 0.04
CA ASP A 36 12.85 15.81 1.39
C ASP A 36 12.73 14.73 2.48
N THR A 37 12.06 13.61 2.20
CA THR A 37 11.77 12.58 3.21
C THR A 37 12.69 11.37 3.03
N PRO A 38 13.63 11.10 3.93
CA PRO A 38 14.51 9.94 3.86
C PRO A 38 13.70 8.62 3.81
N GLY A 39 14.13 7.69 2.94
CA GLY A 39 13.49 6.40 2.75
C GLY A 39 12.24 6.42 1.85
N VAL A 40 11.91 7.57 1.26
CA VAL A 40 10.87 7.66 0.22
C VAL A 40 11.53 7.55 -1.16
N ASP A 41 11.39 6.42 -1.81
CA ASP A 41 12.00 6.14 -3.12
C ASP A 41 11.29 6.89 -4.26
N MET A 42 10.00 7.20 -4.10
CA MET A 42 9.21 7.92 -5.10
C MET A 42 8.19 8.84 -4.44
N SER A 43 8.11 10.08 -4.91
CA SER A 43 7.03 11.01 -4.55
C SER A 43 5.70 10.45 -5.05
N THR A 44 4.72 10.29 -4.16
CA THR A 44 3.42 9.69 -4.44
C THR A 44 2.28 10.50 -3.84
N GLY A 45 1.03 10.14 -4.20
CA GLY A 45 -0.18 10.81 -3.71
C GLY A 45 -1.17 11.12 -4.84
N SER A 46 -0.67 11.29 -6.08
CA SER A 46 -1.49 11.30 -7.29
C SER A 46 -1.80 9.85 -7.65
N LEU A 47 -3.06 9.43 -7.44
CA LEU A 47 -3.50 8.05 -7.61
C LEU A 47 -3.28 7.57 -9.06
N GLY A 48 -2.92 6.30 -9.22
CA GLY A 48 -2.62 5.67 -10.51
C GLY A 48 -1.24 5.99 -11.09
N GLN A 49 -0.53 7.04 -10.61
CA GLN A 49 0.77 7.45 -11.17
C GLN A 49 1.93 6.58 -10.66
N GLY A 50 1.86 6.14 -9.40
CA GLY A 50 2.94 5.42 -8.74
C GLY A 50 3.30 4.10 -9.42
N ILE A 51 2.32 3.37 -9.93
CA ILE A 51 2.56 2.09 -10.62
C ILE A 51 3.35 2.29 -11.93
N SER A 52 3.09 3.36 -12.70
CA SER A 52 3.86 3.66 -13.91
C SER A 52 5.32 3.97 -13.61
N ALA A 53 5.59 4.70 -12.52
CA ALA A 53 6.95 4.94 -12.05
C ALA A 53 7.63 3.62 -11.61
N ALA A 54 6.91 2.76 -10.88
CA ALA A 54 7.40 1.44 -10.47
C ALA A 54 7.73 0.54 -11.68
N VAL A 55 6.91 0.56 -12.72
CA VAL A 55 7.18 -0.13 -14.00
C VAL A 55 8.47 0.40 -14.62
N GLY A 56 8.67 1.73 -14.65
CA GLY A 56 9.91 2.34 -15.15
C GLY A 56 11.14 1.88 -14.38
N MET A 57 11.05 1.82 -13.04
CA MET A 57 12.14 1.32 -12.18
C MET A 57 12.43 -0.16 -12.45
N ALA A 58 11.40 -1.00 -12.61
CA ALA A 58 11.56 -2.42 -12.93
C ALA A 58 12.21 -2.63 -14.30
N VAL A 59 11.84 -1.83 -15.30
CA VAL A 59 12.48 -1.83 -16.64
C VAL A 59 13.95 -1.42 -16.53
N ALA A 60 14.25 -0.36 -15.79
CA ALA A 60 15.61 0.12 -15.59
C ALA A 60 16.49 -0.95 -14.96
N ALA A 61 16.02 -1.62 -13.90
CA ALA A 61 16.74 -2.72 -13.28
C ALA A 61 17.10 -3.83 -14.29
N LYS A 62 16.12 -4.28 -15.08
CA LYS A 62 16.36 -5.30 -16.11
C LYS A 62 17.33 -4.83 -17.20
N HIS A 63 17.25 -3.55 -17.58
CA HIS A 63 18.11 -2.99 -18.61
C HIS A 63 19.59 -2.95 -18.18
N TRP A 64 19.84 -2.60 -16.91
CA TRP A 64 21.20 -2.51 -16.38
C TRP A 64 21.70 -3.79 -15.69
N GLY A 65 20.86 -4.83 -15.61
CA GLY A 65 21.22 -6.10 -14.98
C GLY A 65 21.21 -6.04 -13.45
N ASP A 66 20.48 -5.09 -12.87
CA ASP A 66 20.29 -4.99 -11.43
C ASP A 66 19.34 -6.09 -10.92
N THR A 67 19.52 -6.49 -9.66
CA THR A 67 18.78 -7.59 -9.05
C THR A 67 17.67 -7.14 -8.09
N TYR A 68 17.45 -5.84 -7.93
CA TYR A 68 16.40 -5.36 -7.05
C TYR A 68 15.00 -5.62 -7.60
N ARG A 69 14.05 -5.76 -6.70
CA ARG A 69 12.63 -5.83 -6.99
C ARG A 69 11.97 -4.51 -6.68
N THR A 70 11.00 -4.14 -7.50
CA THR A 70 10.17 -2.94 -7.29
C THR A 70 8.81 -3.36 -6.76
N TYR A 71 8.36 -2.69 -5.70
CA TYR A 71 7.07 -2.92 -5.07
C TYR A 71 6.19 -1.68 -5.22
N ALA A 72 4.97 -1.86 -5.73
CA ALA A 72 3.96 -0.81 -5.84
C ALA A 72 2.76 -1.17 -4.99
N LEU A 73 2.39 -0.31 -4.03
CA LEU A 73 1.19 -0.48 -3.22
C LEU A 73 0.09 0.43 -3.75
N LEU A 74 -1.03 -0.17 -4.12
CA LEU A 74 -2.23 0.49 -4.65
C LEU A 74 -3.40 0.32 -3.67
N GLY A 75 -4.31 1.28 -3.65
CA GLY A 75 -5.66 1.05 -3.11
C GLY A 75 -6.58 0.41 -4.14
N ASP A 76 -7.63 -0.27 -3.69
CA ASP A 76 -8.68 -0.78 -4.58
C ASP A 76 -9.41 0.34 -5.31
N GLY A 77 -9.77 1.44 -4.63
CA GLY A 77 -10.31 2.64 -5.27
C GLY A 77 -9.31 3.30 -6.24
N GLU A 78 -8.00 3.25 -5.97
CA GLU A 78 -6.97 3.70 -6.92
C GLU A 78 -6.99 2.87 -8.21
N SER A 79 -7.44 1.62 -8.15
CA SER A 79 -7.56 0.75 -9.33
C SER A 79 -8.68 1.17 -10.30
N GLU A 80 -9.47 2.19 -9.98
CA GLU A 80 -10.39 2.84 -10.91
C GLU A 80 -9.67 3.72 -11.94
N GLU A 81 -8.42 4.14 -11.64
CA GLU A 81 -7.61 4.93 -12.56
C GLU A 81 -7.15 4.09 -13.77
N GLY A 82 -7.45 4.55 -14.99
CA GLY A 82 -7.10 3.85 -16.23
C GLY A 82 -5.62 3.58 -16.38
N GLN A 83 -4.77 4.49 -15.88
CA GLN A 83 -3.31 4.37 -15.92
C GLN A 83 -2.79 3.13 -15.17
N VAL A 84 -3.50 2.65 -14.15
CA VAL A 84 -3.14 1.39 -13.45
C VAL A 84 -3.14 0.23 -14.44
N TRP A 85 -4.15 0.17 -15.30
CA TRP A 85 -4.30 -0.92 -16.27
C TRP A 85 -3.39 -0.75 -17.49
N GLU A 86 -3.08 0.47 -17.90
CA GLU A 86 -2.07 0.74 -18.92
C GLU A 86 -0.69 0.25 -18.45
N ALA A 87 -0.31 0.56 -17.20
CA ALA A 87 0.92 0.10 -16.59
C ALA A 87 0.96 -1.43 -16.43
N ALA A 88 -0.16 -2.04 -16.01
CA ALA A 88 -0.27 -3.49 -15.87
C ALA A 88 -0.10 -4.20 -17.21
N MET A 89 -0.77 -3.73 -18.27
CA MET A 89 -0.64 -4.27 -19.64
C MET A 89 0.81 -4.24 -20.09
N PHE A 90 1.50 -3.12 -19.90
CA PHE A 90 2.90 -2.98 -20.27
C PHE A 90 3.80 -3.92 -19.47
N ALA A 91 3.60 -4.00 -18.15
CA ALA A 91 4.40 -4.85 -17.26
C ALA A 91 4.29 -6.34 -17.64
N GLY A 92 3.08 -6.82 -17.92
CA GLY A 92 2.86 -8.19 -18.39
C GLY A 92 3.48 -8.45 -19.75
N ALA A 93 3.30 -7.53 -20.71
CA ALA A 93 3.90 -7.64 -22.05
C ALA A 93 5.44 -7.63 -22.04
N LYS A 94 6.05 -7.00 -21.03
CA LYS A 94 7.52 -6.95 -20.86
C LYS A 94 8.05 -7.99 -19.89
N HIS A 95 7.21 -8.88 -19.36
CA HIS A 95 7.60 -9.95 -18.45
C HIS A 95 8.43 -9.44 -17.25
N LEU A 96 7.95 -8.35 -16.61
CA LEU A 96 8.66 -7.69 -15.51
C LEU A 96 8.55 -8.50 -14.21
N ASP A 97 9.23 -9.64 -14.12
CA ASP A 97 9.21 -10.53 -12.95
C ASP A 97 9.90 -9.95 -11.70
N ASN A 98 10.51 -8.78 -11.83
CA ASN A 98 11.02 -7.97 -10.73
C ASN A 98 10.03 -6.89 -10.25
N LEU A 99 8.80 -6.87 -10.76
CA LEU A 99 7.71 -6.01 -10.29
C LEU A 99 6.71 -6.80 -9.47
N VAL A 100 6.40 -6.30 -8.27
CA VAL A 100 5.33 -6.81 -7.40
C VAL A 100 4.35 -5.67 -7.12
N VAL A 101 3.12 -5.85 -7.54
CA VAL A 101 2.00 -4.94 -7.24
C VAL A 101 1.23 -5.51 -6.06
N ILE A 102 0.96 -4.69 -5.04
CA ILE A 102 0.14 -5.07 -3.89
C ILE A 102 -1.12 -4.21 -3.94
N VAL A 103 -2.30 -4.81 -3.83
CA VAL A 103 -3.56 -4.09 -3.76
C VAL A 103 -4.14 -4.20 -2.35
N ASP A 104 -4.24 -3.07 -1.65
CA ASP A 104 -4.99 -2.94 -0.40
C ASP A 104 -6.48 -2.93 -0.74
N ASN A 105 -7.07 -4.13 -0.74
CA ASN A 105 -8.48 -4.35 -1.12
C ASN A 105 -9.37 -4.32 0.13
N ASN A 106 -9.62 -3.11 0.64
CA ASN A 106 -10.44 -2.87 1.82
C ASN A 106 -11.91 -2.54 1.50
N GLY A 107 -12.27 -2.37 0.23
CA GLY A 107 -13.63 -2.11 -0.24
C GLY A 107 -14.10 -0.66 -0.08
N LEU A 108 -13.25 0.25 0.42
CA LEU A 108 -13.64 1.61 0.77
C LEU A 108 -12.71 2.66 0.14
N GLN A 109 -13.32 3.70 -0.41
CA GLN A 109 -12.64 4.91 -0.85
C GLN A 109 -13.27 6.15 -0.20
N ILE A 110 -12.75 7.35 -0.50
CA ILE A 110 -13.19 8.59 0.13
C ILE A 110 -14.69 8.87 -0.05
N ASP A 111 -15.26 8.42 -1.18
CA ASP A 111 -16.64 8.69 -1.58
C ASP A 111 -17.63 7.57 -1.16
N GLY A 112 -17.14 6.47 -0.60
CA GLY A 112 -18.00 5.35 -0.19
C GLY A 112 -17.40 3.97 -0.44
N ASN A 113 -18.29 2.99 -0.64
CA ASN A 113 -17.87 1.66 -1.06
C ASN A 113 -17.37 1.71 -2.52
N VAL A 114 -16.21 1.14 -2.75
CA VAL A 114 -15.58 1.08 -4.08
C VAL A 114 -16.52 0.43 -5.11
N ALA A 115 -17.27 -0.60 -4.71
CA ALA A 115 -18.21 -1.28 -5.59
C ALA A 115 -19.38 -0.40 -6.05
N ASP A 116 -19.76 0.60 -5.24
CA ASP A 116 -20.91 1.48 -5.51
C ASP A 116 -20.51 2.75 -6.28
N VAL A 117 -19.23 3.15 -6.21
CA VAL A 117 -18.75 4.37 -6.88
C VAL A 117 -18.39 4.08 -8.32
N ASN A 118 -17.35 3.30 -8.58
CA ASN A 118 -16.92 2.91 -9.93
C ASN A 118 -16.15 1.59 -9.87
N SER A 119 -16.85 0.49 -9.68
CA SER A 119 -16.31 -0.82 -9.34
C SER A 119 -15.15 -1.29 -10.24
N PRO A 120 -13.92 -1.43 -9.71
CA PRO A 120 -12.81 -2.01 -10.45
C PRO A 120 -12.84 -3.54 -10.45
N TYR A 121 -13.80 -4.16 -9.77
CA TYR A 121 -13.87 -5.61 -9.61
C TYR A 121 -14.26 -6.37 -10.89
N PRO A 122 -13.79 -7.62 -11.07
CA PRO A 122 -12.84 -8.34 -10.22
C PRO A 122 -11.39 -7.94 -10.50
N ILE A 123 -10.69 -7.41 -9.50
CA ILE A 123 -9.32 -6.89 -9.65
C ILE A 123 -8.32 -8.02 -9.97
N ASP A 124 -8.43 -9.15 -9.28
CA ASP A 124 -7.59 -10.33 -9.49
C ASP A 124 -7.63 -10.83 -10.93
N LYS A 125 -8.83 -10.96 -11.50
CA LYS A 125 -9.03 -11.43 -12.88
C LYS A 125 -8.49 -10.44 -13.92
N LYS A 126 -8.53 -9.15 -13.63
CA LYS A 126 -7.95 -8.14 -14.49
C LYS A 126 -6.42 -8.25 -14.55
N PHE A 127 -5.75 -8.43 -13.40
CA PHE A 127 -4.30 -8.67 -13.38
C PHE A 127 -3.94 -9.99 -14.05
N GLU A 128 -4.70 -11.08 -13.83
CA GLU A 128 -4.52 -12.35 -14.55
C GLU A 128 -4.58 -12.14 -16.08
N ALA A 129 -5.56 -11.37 -16.56
CA ALA A 129 -5.73 -11.08 -17.99
C ALA A 129 -4.54 -10.29 -18.59
N PHE A 130 -3.82 -9.55 -17.76
CA PHE A 130 -2.58 -8.87 -18.14
C PHE A 130 -1.31 -9.72 -17.90
N ASN A 131 -1.44 -11.03 -17.74
CA ASN A 131 -0.33 -11.97 -17.53
C ASN A 131 0.47 -11.73 -16.25
N PHE A 132 -0.20 -11.36 -15.16
CA PHE A 132 0.39 -11.37 -13.83
C PHE A 132 0.17 -12.73 -13.15
N HIS A 133 1.15 -13.17 -12.38
CA HIS A 133 0.93 -14.16 -11.34
C HIS A 133 0.14 -13.50 -10.21
N VAL A 134 -1.06 -14.00 -9.91
CA VAL A 134 -1.94 -13.40 -8.90
C VAL A 134 -1.98 -14.24 -7.64
N ILE A 135 -1.73 -13.60 -6.50
CA ILE A 135 -1.78 -14.19 -5.16
C ILE A 135 -2.91 -13.50 -4.39
N ASN A 136 -3.95 -14.24 -4.04
CA ASN A 136 -5.04 -13.74 -3.22
C ASN A 136 -4.76 -14.03 -1.73
N VAL A 137 -4.67 -12.98 -0.90
CA VAL A 137 -4.48 -13.06 0.54
C VAL A 137 -5.81 -12.85 1.24
N ALA A 138 -6.30 -13.87 1.94
CA ALA A 138 -7.64 -13.87 2.55
C ALA A 138 -7.76 -12.89 3.72
N ASP A 139 -6.68 -12.68 4.48
CA ASP A 139 -6.56 -11.66 5.52
C ASP A 139 -5.23 -10.91 5.37
N GLY A 140 -5.30 -9.73 4.77
CA GLY A 140 -4.15 -8.84 4.58
C GLY A 140 -3.72 -8.10 5.86
N ASN A 141 -4.38 -8.33 6.99
CA ASN A 141 -3.95 -7.87 8.30
C ASN A 141 -3.21 -8.98 9.09
N ASP A 142 -3.11 -10.19 8.54
CA ASP A 142 -2.36 -11.32 9.07
C ASP A 142 -0.93 -11.34 8.49
N PHE A 143 0.08 -11.20 9.37
CA PHE A 143 1.49 -11.15 8.96
C PHE A 143 2.00 -12.47 8.37
N ASP A 144 1.50 -13.62 8.82
CA ASP A 144 1.94 -14.92 8.31
C ASP A 144 1.43 -15.13 6.88
N GLN A 145 0.19 -14.74 6.58
CA GLN A 145 -0.36 -14.77 5.23
C GLN A 145 0.38 -13.79 4.30
N LEU A 146 0.65 -12.58 4.76
CA LEU A 146 1.43 -11.61 3.99
C LEU A 146 2.85 -12.13 3.72
N LYS A 147 3.51 -12.67 4.75
CA LYS A 147 4.85 -13.25 4.58
C LYS A 147 4.86 -14.36 3.54
N ALA A 148 3.90 -15.28 3.61
CA ALA A 148 3.78 -16.37 2.64
C ALA A 148 3.60 -15.84 1.21
N ALA A 149 2.74 -14.83 1.02
CA ALA A 149 2.52 -14.20 -0.28
C ALA A 149 3.79 -13.51 -0.84
N PHE A 150 4.55 -12.82 0.01
CA PHE A 150 5.82 -12.23 -0.39
C PHE A 150 6.89 -13.27 -0.70
N ASP A 151 6.93 -14.37 0.06
CA ASP A 151 7.87 -15.47 -0.21
C ASP A 151 7.52 -16.16 -1.53
N GLU A 152 6.24 -16.41 -1.83
CA GLU A 152 5.78 -16.92 -3.12
C GLU A 152 6.17 -15.95 -4.27
N ALA A 153 5.88 -14.65 -4.12
CA ALA A 153 6.20 -13.65 -5.14
C ALA A 153 7.70 -13.61 -5.50
N ARG A 154 8.59 -13.95 -4.56
CA ARG A 154 10.03 -14.02 -4.82
C ARG A 154 10.43 -15.18 -5.72
N THR A 155 9.62 -16.22 -5.82
CA THR A 155 9.89 -17.40 -6.64
C THR A 155 9.38 -17.26 -8.07
N VAL A 156 8.48 -16.30 -8.32
CA VAL A 156 7.89 -16.08 -9.64
C VAL A 156 8.94 -15.52 -10.60
N THR A 157 9.00 -16.11 -11.79
CA THR A 157 9.88 -15.70 -12.88
C THR A 157 9.11 -15.57 -14.19
N GLY A 158 9.55 -14.68 -15.07
CA GLY A 158 9.00 -14.51 -16.40
C GLY A 158 7.67 -13.74 -16.46
N MET A 159 7.10 -13.33 -15.33
CA MET A 159 5.90 -12.49 -15.28
C MET A 159 5.86 -11.66 -13.99
N PRO A 160 5.23 -10.48 -14.00
CA PRO A 160 5.03 -9.70 -12.78
C PRO A 160 4.04 -10.38 -11.83
N THR A 161 4.10 -10.00 -10.54
CA THR A 161 3.20 -10.54 -9.51
C THR A 161 2.22 -9.47 -9.02
N ALA A 162 0.96 -9.85 -8.81
CA ALA A 162 -0.04 -9.05 -8.11
C ALA A 162 -0.50 -9.77 -6.84
N ILE A 163 -0.35 -9.13 -5.68
CA ILE A 163 -0.82 -9.63 -4.39
C ILE A 163 -2.09 -8.84 -4.03
N ILE A 164 -3.25 -9.49 -4.03
CA ILE A 164 -4.52 -8.87 -3.69
C ILE A 164 -4.82 -9.17 -2.23
N THR A 165 -4.71 -8.15 -1.37
CA THR A 165 -4.85 -8.33 0.08
C THR A 165 -6.22 -7.86 0.55
N LYS A 166 -7.06 -8.78 1.03
CA LYS A 166 -8.31 -8.39 1.68
C LYS A 166 -7.99 -7.83 3.06
N THR A 167 -8.24 -6.55 3.24
CA THR A 167 -7.91 -5.82 4.47
C THR A 167 -9.16 -5.18 5.09
N VAL A 168 -9.01 -4.72 6.31
CA VAL A 168 -10.02 -3.92 7.02
C VAL A 168 -9.48 -2.51 7.21
N LYS A 169 -10.13 -1.52 6.59
CA LYS A 169 -9.78 -0.11 6.80
C LYS A 169 -9.97 0.25 8.28
N GLY A 170 -8.95 0.85 8.90
CA GLY A 170 -9.00 1.22 10.33
C GLY A 170 -8.82 0.06 11.31
N LYS A 171 -8.28 -1.08 10.84
CA LYS A 171 -8.07 -2.30 11.64
C LYS A 171 -7.42 -2.03 12.98
N GLY A 172 -8.02 -2.59 14.04
CA GLY A 172 -7.52 -2.51 15.41
C GLY A 172 -8.16 -1.41 16.25
N VAL A 173 -8.99 -0.54 15.64
CA VAL A 173 -9.74 0.51 16.36
C VAL A 173 -11.22 0.37 16.03
N SER A 174 -12.02 -0.05 17.00
CA SER A 174 -13.40 -0.50 16.81
C SER A 174 -14.29 0.50 16.07
N PHE A 175 -14.19 1.79 16.39
CA PHE A 175 -15.00 2.86 15.77
C PHE A 175 -14.44 3.33 14.42
N MET A 176 -13.24 2.89 14.02
CA MET A 176 -12.63 3.21 12.73
C MET A 176 -12.80 2.10 11.70
N GLU A 177 -12.97 0.83 12.15
CA GLU A 177 -13.07 -0.32 11.26
C GLU A 177 -14.24 -0.17 10.28
N ASN A 178 -13.93 -0.31 8.98
CA ASN A 178 -14.89 -0.20 7.89
C ASN A 178 -15.66 1.14 7.82
N GLN A 179 -15.07 2.22 8.33
CA GLN A 179 -15.69 3.55 8.32
C GLN A 179 -14.99 4.49 7.34
N VAL A 180 -15.69 4.90 6.30
CA VAL A 180 -15.21 5.83 5.25
C VAL A 180 -14.75 7.17 5.86
N GLY A 181 -15.46 7.68 6.86
CA GLY A 181 -15.19 8.98 7.49
C GLY A 181 -13.76 9.13 8.06
N TRP A 182 -13.07 8.01 8.30
CA TRP A 182 -11.68 8.00 8.80
C TRP A 182 -10.63 8.06 7.70
N HIS A 183 -11.03 8.21 6.45
CA HIS A 183 -10.06 8.29 5.35
C HIS A 183 -9.08 9.48 5.48
N GLY A 184 -9.52 10.59 5.99
CA GLY A 184 -8.69 11.80 6.13
C GLY A 184 -8.91 12.60 7.41
N LYS A 185 -9.60 12.04 8.41
CA LYS A 185 -9.89 12.67 9.70
C LYS A 185 -8.84 12.23 10.74
N ALA A 186 -8.39 13.15 11.60
CA ALA A 186 -7.66 12.84 12.81
C ALA A 186 -8.66 12.62 13.97
N PRO A 187 -8.37 11.70 14.93
CA PRO A 187 -9.18 11.57 16.14
C PRO A 187 -9.08 12.81 17.01
N ASN A 188 -10.15 13.13 17.76
CA ASN A 188 -10.09 14.05 18.87
C ASN A 188 -9.48 13.36 20.10
N ASP A 189 -9.31 14.09 21.22
CA ASP A 189 -8.63 13.57 22.41
C ASP A 189 -9.37 12.37 23.04
N GLU A 190 -10.70 12.35 23.04
CA GLU A 190 -11.49 11.23 23.55
C GLU A 190 -11.39 10.00 22.63
N GLU A 191 -11.55 10.21 21.32
CA GLU A 191 -11.36 9.18 20.30
C GLU A 191 -9.93 8.61 20.34
N TYR A 192 -8.92 9.47 20.52
CA TYR A 192 -7.54 9.06 20.67
C TYR A 192 -7.32 8.17 21.91
N ALA A 193 -7.86 8.56 23.06
CA ALA A 193 -7.73 7.77 24.28
C ALA A 193 -8.35 6.37 24.14
N ILE A 194 -9.52 6.26 23.50
CA ILE A 194 -10.18 4.97 23.23
C ILE A 194 -9.31 4.13 22.28
N ALA A 195 -8.84 4.72 21.17
CA ALA A 195 -8.02 4.03 20.20
C ALA A 195 -6.73 3.47 20.82
N MET A 196 -6.05 4.28 21.65
CA MET A 196 -4.84 3.86 22.33
C MET A 196 -5.08 2.69 23.28
N ALA A 197 -6.15 2.74 24.08
CA ALA A 197 -6.50 1.65 24.99
C ALA A 197 -6.80 0.33 24.26
N GLU A 198 -7.47 0.38 23.09
CA GLU A 198 -7.73 -0.80 22.27
C GLU A 198 -6.43 -1.36 21.66
N LEU A 199 -5.55 -0.51 21.17
CA LEU A 199 -4.28 -0.92 20.56
C LEU A 199 -3.29 -1.48 21.59
N GLU A 200 -3.20 -0.88 22.79
CA GLU A 200 -2.38 -1.37 23.91
C GLU A 200 -2.83 -2.76 24.34
N LYS A 201 -4.13 -2.96 24.53
CA LYS A 201 -4.69 -4.28 24.84
C LYS A 201 -4.41 -5.34 23.77
N ALA A 202 -4.51 -4.95 22.48
CA ALA A 202 -4.18 -5.84 21.38
C ALA A 202 -2.67 -6.18 21.35
N GLY A 203 -1.81 -5.21 21.64
CA GLY A 203 -0.35 -5.39 21.74
C GLY A 203 0.03 -6.34 22.86
N GLU A 204 -0.56 -6.20 24.06
CA GLU A 204 -0.33 -7.11 25.18
C GLU A 204 -0.68 -8.56 24.82
N ALA A 205 -1.79 -8.76 24.11
CA ALA A 205 -2.20 -10.10 23.67
C ALA A 205 -1.23 -10.72 22.63
N LEU A 206 -0.56 -9.91 21.82
CA LEU A 206 0.47 -10.37 20.88
C LEU A 206 1.78 -10.74 21.57
N CYS A 207 2.17 -10.00 22.62
CA CYS A 207 3.40 -10.28 23.39
C CYS A 207 3.30 -11.53 24.26
N GLN A 208 2.11 -12.09 24.49
CA GLN A 208 1.88 -13.30 25.27
C GLN A 208 1.90 -14.59 24.43
N LYS A 209 1.99 -14.48 23.11
CA LYS A 209 2.15 -15.59 22.17
C LYS A 209 3.63 -15.83 21.85
#